data_9c51851d47344f4f14901a6d17e087ba
#
_entry.id   9c51851d47344f4f14901a6d17e087ba
#
_cell.length_a   1.000
_cell.length_b   1.000
_cell.length_c   1.000
_cell.angle_alpha   90.00
_cell.angle_beta   90.00
_cell.angle_gamma   90.00
#
_symmetry.space_group_name_H-M   'P 1'
#
loop_
_entity.id
_entity.type
_entity.pdbx_description
1 polymer ?
#
loop_
_entity_poly.entity_id
_entity_poly.type
_entity_poly.pdbx_seq_one_letter_code
_entity_poly.pdbx_strand_id
1 'polypeptide(L)'
;WQEEMTCPKAETECSMEVAMPTFHLAFKCEPLTHGDAAIREEMVADLAAEALFGESSELYLRLYEEGIIDSSFGGGFETVDGCAMLLCSGDSDDPRAVREAILEQAEKIAAEGLPEKAFLRMKRSALGRRIRGLDSFDSTCFRLCAYHFSDFDYFRFPEIYRGIGAEEICAFLRRAVRAERCSLSVIYPVNKEAQS
;
A
#
# COMPACT_ATOMS: atom_id res chain seq x y z
N TRP A 1 10.72 18.21 11.92
CA TRP A 1 9.72 18.49 10.87
C TRP A 1 8.43 17.74 11.21
N GLN A 2 7.33 18.44 11.29
CA GLN A 2 6.02 17.83 11.51
C GLN A 2 5.16 18.17 10.27
N GLU A 3 4.86 17.14 9.47
CA GLU A 3 4.10 17.31 8.25
C GLU A 3 2.60 17.26 8.54
N GLU A 4 1.82 18.11 7.86
CA GLU A 4 0.37 18.03 7.92
C GLU A 4 -0.12 16.75 7.24
N MET A 5 -1.07 16.05 7.87
CA MET A 5 -1.59 14.78 7.37
C MET A 5 -2.54 14.96 6.18
N THR A 6 -3.07 16.16 5.97
CA THR A 6 -3.87 16.48 4.79
C THR A 6 -2.98 16.70 3.58
N CYS A 7 -3.43 16.25 2.41
CA CYS A 7 -2.76 16.52 1.14
C CYS A 7 -3.21 17.89 0.60
N PRO A 8 -2.31 18.87 0.41
CA PRO A 8 -2.67 20.19 -0.12
C PRO A 8 -3.13 20.12 -1.58
N LYS A 9 -2.76 19.05 -2.29
CA LYS A 9 -3.13 18.83 -3.69
C LYS A 9 -3.65 17.40 -3.86
N ALA A 10 -4.95 17.29 -4.06
CA ALA A 10 -5.61 15.98 -4.18
C ALA A 10 -5.30 15.27 -5.52
N GLU A 11 -4.99 16.05 -6.58
CA GLU A 11 -4.75 15.48 -7.91
C GLU A 11 -3.73 16.31 -8.69
N THR A 12 -2.87 15.62 -9.45
CA THR A 12 -1.89 16.22 -10.37
C THR A 12 -1.92 15.45 -11.67
N GLU A 13 -1.93 16.16 -12.78
CA GLU A 13 -1.95 15.60 -14.11
C GLU A 13 -0.80 16.16 -14.95
N CYS A 14 -0.24 15.32 -15.81
CA CYS A 14 0.67 15.74 -16.87
C CYS A 14 0.48 14.85 -18.11
N SER A 15 1.04 15.27 -19.27
CA SER A 15 1.01 14.47 -20.49
C SER A 15 2.43 14.09 -20.89
N MET A 16 2.65 12.82 -21.22
CA MET A 16 3.94 12.28 -21.66
C MET A 16 3.73 11.24 -22.77
N GLU A 17 4.83 10.79 -23.40
CA GLU A 17 4.78 9.70 -24.38
C GLU A 17 4.60 8.35 -23.67
N VAL A 18 3.38 8.04 -23.27
CA VAL A 18 2.97 6.75 -22.70
C VAL A 18 1.89 6.12 -23.57
N ALA A 19 1.71 4.81 -23.48
CA ALA A 19 0.73 4.08 -24.30
C ALA A 19 -0.69 4.24 -23.79
N MET A 20 -0.85 4.32 -22.47
CA MET A 20 -2.14 4.50 -21.77
C MET A 20 -1.92 5.29 -20.48
N PRO A 21 -2.98 5.79 -19.86
CA PRO A 21 -2.83 6.56 -18.62
C PRO A 21 -2.21 5.70 -17.51
N THR A 22 -1.11 6.22 -16.95
CA THR A 22 -0.41 5.60 -15.81
C THR A 22 -0.62 6.44 -14.58
N PHE A 23 -0.92 5.83 -13.45
CA PHE A 23 -1.20 6.56 -12.22
C PHE A 23 -0.35 6.11 -11.04
N HIS A 24 -0.16 7.04 -10.10
CA HIS A 24 0.31 6.81 -8.74
C HIS A 24 -0.69 7.42 -7.78
N LEU A 25 -1.12 6.64 -6.81
CA LEU A 25 -2.03 7.05 -5.74
C LEU A 25 -1.36 6.79 -4.40
N ALA A 26 -1.31 7.81 -3.55
CA ALA A 26 -0.71 7.71 -2.23
C ALA A 26 -1.64 8.26 -1.16
N PHE A 27 -1.63 7.60 0.02
CA PHE A 27 -2.28 8.06 1.24
C PHE A 27 -1.21 8.34 2.29
N LYS A 28 -1.19 9.54 2.85
CA LYS A 28 -0.29 9.89 3.95
C LYS A 28 -0.63 9.09 5.19
N CYS A 29 0.39 8.47 5.78
CA CYS A 29 0.31 7.74 7.03
C CYS A 29 1.12 8.46 8.12
N GLU A 30 0.79 8.22 9.38
CA GLU A 30 1.58 8.72 10.49
C GLU A 30 3.01 8.17 10.41
N PRO A 31 4.04 9.02 10.62
CA PRO A 31 5.43 8.56 10.65
C PRO A 31 5.62 7.45 11.68
N LEU A 32 6.38 6.45 11.32
CA LEU A 32 6.76 5.40 12.27
C LEU A 32 7.68 5.98 13.34
N THR A 33 7.48 5.56 14.56
CA THR A 33 8.37 5.86 15.70
C THR A 33 9.61 4.95 15.67
N HIS A 34 10.09 4.47 16.82
CA HIS A 34 11.22 3.56 16.92
C HIS A 34 10.85 2.30 17.73
N GLY A 35 11.65 1.25 17.58
CA GLY A 35 11.52 0.03 18.33
C GLY A 35 10.36 -0.87 17.91
N ASP A 36 9.98 -1.80 18.78
CA ASP A 36 8.99 -2.86 18.50
C ASP A 36 7.63 -2.32 18.02
N ALA A 37 7.21 -1.16 18.53
CA ALA A 37 5.93 -0.55 18.15
C ALA A 37 5.93 -0.09 16.68
N ALA A 38 7.03 0.52 16.23
CA ALA A 38 7.18 0.96 14.84
C ALA A 38 7.17 -0.23 13.87
N ILE A 39 7.90 -1.28 14.22
CA ILE A 39 7.97 -2.49 13.39
C ILE A 39 6.62 -3.21 13.33
N ARG A 40 5.89 -3.25 14.46
CA ARG A 40 4.52 -3.78 14.46
C ARG A 40 3.61 -2.97 13.56
N GLU A 41 3.69 -1.65 13.62
CA GLU A 41 2.90 -0.75 12.78
C GLU A 41 3.22 -0.93 11.29
N GLU A 42 4.51 -1.04 10.93
CA GLU A 42 4.94 -1.35 9.57
C GLU A 42 4.34 -2.67 9.08
N MET A 43 4.40 -3.73 9.90
CA MET A 43 3.86 -5.04 9.53
C MET A 43 2.32 -5.03 9.42
N VAL A 44 1.63 -4.25 10.22
CA VAL A 44 0.18 -4.02 10.11
C VAL A 44 -0.13 -3.29 8.81
N ALA A 45 0.66 -2.26 8.47
CA ALA A 45 0.50 -1.50 7.23
C ALA A 45 0.78 -2.35 5.97
N ASP A 46 1.81 -3.21 6.00
CA ASP A 46 2.08 -4.19 4.94
C ASP A 46 0.88 -5.13 4.71
N LEU A 47 0.29 -5.63 5.81
CA LEU A 47 -0.89 -6.49 5.72
C LEU A 47 -2.12 -5.73 5.25
N ALA A 48 -2.28 -4.45 5.61
CA ALA A 48 -3.35 -3.60 5.11
C ALA A 48 -3.20 -3.32 3.61
N ALA A 49 -1.96 -3.08 3.13
CA ALA A 49 -1.66 -2.97 1.71
C ALA A 49 -2.01 -4.25 0.95
N GLU A 50 -1.64 -5.41 1.47
CA GLU A 50 -1.99 -6.71 0.87
C GLU A 50 -3.50 -6.94 0.84
N ALA A 51 -4.23 -6.50 1.88
CA ALA A 51 -5.68 -6.62 1.94
C ALA A 51 -6.40 -5.76 0.88
N LEU A 52 -5.82 -4.62 0.50
CA LEU A 52 -6.35 -3.73 -0.52
C LEU A 52 -5.83 -4.09 -1.92
N PHE A 53 -4.51 -4.17 -2.08
CA PHE A 53 -3.85 -4.17 -3.39
C PHE A 53 -3.34 -5.54 -3.83
N GLY A 54 -3.38 -6.55 -2.92
CA GLY A 54 -2.92 -7.89 -3.28
C GLY A 54 -3.78 -8.53 -4.38
N GLU A 55 -3.17 -9.29 -5.29
CA GLU A 55 -3.83 -9.96 -6.42
C GLU A 55 -5.02 -10.85 -6.03
N SER A 56 -5.10 -11.28 -4.77
CA SER A 56 -6.21 -12.07 -4.23
C SER A 56 -7.21 -11.26 -3.41
N SER A 57 -7.08 -9.93 -3.36
CA SER A 57 -8.02 -9.04 -2.70
C SER A 57 -9.32 -8.91 -3.49
N GLU A 58 -10.43 -8.64 -2.79
CA GLU A 58 -11.72 -8.41 -3.43
C GLU A 58 -11.67 -7.20 -4.40
N LEU A 59 -10.95 -6.14 -4.01
CA LEU A 59 -10.74 -4.96 -4.85
C LEU A 59 -10.04 -5.32 -6.16
N TYR A 60 -8.87 -5.98 -6.07
CA TYR A 60 -8.09 -6.35 -7.25
C TYR A 60 -8.90 -7.20 -8.22
N LEU A 61 -9.54 -8.27 -7.71
CA LEU A 61 -10.31 -9.18 -8.55
C LEU A 61 -11.46 -8.46 -9.26
N ARG A 62 -12.20 -7.61 -8.55
CA ARG A 62 -13.29 -6.84 -9.12
C ARG A 62 -12.80 -5.90 -10.21
N LEU A 63 -11.82 -5.05 -9.93
CA LEU A 63 -11.32 -4.06 -10.90
C LEU A 63 -10.65 -4.70 -12.11
N TYR A 64 -10.00 -5.85 -11.92
CA TYR A 64 -9.40 -6.62 -13.01
C TYR A 64 -10.45 -7.27 -13.91
N GLU A 65 -11.50 -7.86 -13.33
CA GLU A 65 -12.64 -8.44 -14.09
C GLU A 65 -13.43 -7.37 -14.84
N GLU A 66 -13.55 -6.17 -14.28
CA GLU A 66 -14.19 -5.01 -14.93
C GLU A 66 -13.28 -4.36 -15.99
N GLY A 67 -12.02 -4.75 -16.09
CA GLY A 67 -11.04 -4.20 -17.03
C GLY A 67 -10.60 -2.77 -16.68
N ILE A 68 -10.81 -2.33 -15.44
CA ILE A 68 -10.41 -1.00 -14.95
C ILE A 68 -8.91 -0.96 -14.66
N ILE A 69 -8.34 -2.07 -14.20
CA ILE A 69 -6.90 -2.26 -13.98
C ILE A 69 -6.41 -3.50 -14.75
N ASP A 70 -5.11 -3.58 -14.93
CA ASP A 70 -4.43 -4.75 -15.48
C ASP A 70 -3.39 -5.33 -14.51
N SER A 71 -2.51 -6.19 -15.00
CA SER A 71 -1.47 -6.83 -14.21
C SER A 71 -0.35 -5.89 -13.75
N SER A 72 -0.32 -4.64 -14.20
CA SER A 72 0.62 -3.61 -13.74
C SER A 72 0.22 -3.03 -12.38
N PHE A 73 -1.08 -3.20 -11.98
CA PHE A 73 -1.58 -2.67 -10.71
C PHE A 73 -0.96 -3.38 -9.52
N GLY A 74 -0.44 -2.61 -8.60
CA GLY A 74 0.07 -3.09 -7.33
C GLY A 74 0.36 -1.96 -6.36
N GLY A 75 0.60 -2.32 -5.12
CA GLY A 75 0.86 -1.31 -4.09
C GLY A 75 1.49 -1.89 -2.84
N GLY A 76 1.86 -1.01 -1.92
CA GLY A 76 2.52 -1.37 -0.68
C GLY A 76 2.55 -0.22 0.32
N PHE A 77 3.17 -0.48 1.45
CA PHE A 77 3.49 0.51 2.44
C PHE A 77 4.96 0.90 2.32
N GLU A 78 5.22 2.19 2.26
CA GLU A 78 6.57 2.74 2.07
C GLU A 78 6.89 3.76 3.16
N THR A 79 8.15 3.76 3.58
CA THR A 79 8.68 4.75 4.52
C THR A 79 9.97 5.35 3.99
N VAL A 80 10.06 6.67 3.98
CA VAL A 80 11.26 7.42 3.53
C VAL A 80 11.46 8.62 4.44
N ASP A 81 12.61 8.70 5.09
CA ASP A 81 13.06 9.86 5.88
C ASP A 81 12.01 10.45 6.85
N GLY A 82 11.32 9.58 7.58
CA GLY A 82 10.29 9.99 8.55
C GLY A 82 8.92 10.24 7.94
N CYS A 83 8.75 10.06 6.63
CA CYS A 83 7.45 10.02 5.98
C CYS A 83 7.00 8.56 5.83
N ALA A 84 5.71 8.33 5.98
CA ALA A 84 5.09 7.03 5.76
C ALA A 84 3.88 7.18 4.82
N MET A 85 3.72 6.24 3.90
CA MET A 85 2.63 6.28 2.96
C MET A 85 2.19 4.88 2.53
N LEU A 86 0.88 4.73 2.36
CA LEU A 86 0.31 3.61 1.64
C LEU A 86 0.15 4.05 0.19
N LEU A 87 0.76 3.35 -0.76
CA LEU A 87 0.75 3.75 -2.16
C LEU A 87 0.39 2.58 -3.08
N CYS A 88 -0.21 2.91 -4.22
CA CYS A 88 -0.39 1.99 -5.32
C CYS A 88 -0.19 2.71 -6.66
N SER A 89 0.08 1.93 -7.68
CA SER A 89 0.28 2.42 -9.04
C SER A 89 -0.17 1.38 -10.06
N GLY A 90 -0.32 1.79 -11.29
CA GLY A 90 -0.68 0.93 -12.40
C GLY A 90 -1.12 1.74 -13.61
N ASP A 91 -1.55 1.01 -14.63
CA ASP A 91 -2.17 1.57 -15.82
C ASP A 91 -3.69 1.42 -15.72
N SER A 92 -4.44 2.44 -16.14
CA SER A 92 -5.90 2.44 -16.11
C SER A 92 -6.46 3.51 -17.03
N ASP A 93 -7.51 3.20 -17.76
CA ASP A 93 -8.27 4.21 -18.53
C ASP A 93 -9.06 5.17 -17.62
N ASP A 94 -9.35 4.76 -16.37
CA ASP A 94 -10.03 5.59 -15.38
C ASP A 94 -9.36 5.53 -13.99
N PRO A 95 -8.23 6.24 -13.80
CA PRO A 95 -7.54 6.30 -12.50
C PRO A 95 -8.39 6.86 -11.36
N ARG A 96 -9.39 7.68 -11.67
CA ARG A 96 -10.31 8.23 -10.66
C ARG A 96 -11.26 7.17 -10.13
N ALA A 97 -11.78 6.30 -11.01
CA ALA A 97 -12.59 5.15 -10.59
C ALA A 97 -11.77 4.21 -9.68
N VAL A 98 -10.48 4.01 -9.97
CA VAL A 98 -9.59 3.22 -9.10
C VAL A 98 -9.48 3.85 -7.71
N ARG A 99 -9.27 5.18 -7.61
CA ARG A 99 -9.21 5.90 -6.33
C ARG A 99 -10.51 5.73 -5.52
N GLU A 100 -11.66 5.95 -6.15
CA GLU A 100 -12.96 5.83 -5.47
C GLU A 100 -13.19 4.39 -4.97
N ALA A 101 -12.86 3.40 -5.80
CA ALA A 101 -12.98 1.98 -5.44
C ALA A 101 -12.08 1.60 -4.24
N ILE A 102 -10.86 2.18 -4.16
CA ILE A 102 -9.96 1.95 -3.02
C ILE A 102 -10.53 2.56 -1.73
N LEU A 103 -11.06 3.79 -1.80
CA LEU A 103 -11.68 4.45 -0.64
C LEU A 103 -12.89 3.64 -0.14
N GLU A 104 -13.77 3.22 -1.06
CA GLU A 104 -14.95 2.40 -0.74
C GLU A 104 -14.55 1.06 -0.10
N GLN A 105 -13.58 0.36 -0.69
CA GLN A 105 -13.14 -0.94 -0.16
C GLN A 105 -12.46 -0.82 1.20
N ALA A 106 -11.68 0.22 1.43
CA ALA A 106 -11.06 0.47 2.73
C ALA A 106 -12.11 0.76 3.81
N GLU A 107 -13.14 1.56 3.49
CA GLU A 107 -14.26 1.84 4.38
C GLU A 107 -15.05 0.55 4.69
N LYS A 108 -15.33 -0.27 3.67
CA LYS A 108 -15.98 -1.58 3.84
C LYS A 108 -15.20 -2.48 4.80
N ILE A 109 -13.89 -2.66 4.56
CA ILE A 109 -13.04 -3.48 5.44
C ILE A 109 -13.01 -2.90 6.87
N ALA A 110 -12.92 -1.57 7.01
CA ALA A 110 -12.89 -0.91 8.31
C ALA A 110 -14.21 -1.05 9.09
N ALA A 111 -15.34 -1.17 8.41
CA ALA A 111 -16.67 -1.32 9.00
C ALA A 111 -17.04 -2.79 9.27
N GLU A 112 -16.82 -3.67 8.31
CA GLU A 112 -17.29 -5.07 8.33
C GLU A 112 -16.22 -6.05 8.83
N GLY A 113 -14.94 -5.64 8.81
CA GLY A 113 -13.80 -6.50 9.12
C GLY A 113 -13.37 -7.36 7.92
N LEU A 114 -12.33 -8.15 8.15
CA LEU A 114 -11.82 -9.13 7.19
C LEU A 114 -12.35 -10.53 7.55
N PRO A 115 -12.84 -11.31 6.58
CA PRO A 115 -13.20 -12.71 6.83
C PRO A 115 -12.00 -13.48 7.40
N GLU A 116 -12.20 -14.19 8.51
CA GLU A 116 -11.12 -14.85 9.25
C GLU A 116 -10.24 -15.76 8.37
N LYS A 117 -10.84 -16.55 7.49
CA LYS A 117 -10.10 -17.44 6.57
C LYS A 117 -9.24 -16.64 5.59
N ALA A 118 -9.73 -15.53 5.07
CA ALA A 118 -9.00 -14.66 4.15
C ALA A 118 -7.82 -13.99 4.87
N PHE A 119 -8.06 -13.43 6.06
CA PHE A 119 -7.04 -12.83 6.91
C PHE A 119 -5.92 -13.82 7.24
N LEU A 120 -6.26 -15.03 7.71
CA LEU A 120 -5.26 -16.03 8.06
C LEU A 120 -4.43 -16.50 6.84
N ARG A 121 -5.07 -16.64 5.67
CA ARG A 121 -4.37 -16.98 4.42
C ARG A 121 -3.39 -15.87 4.03
N MET A 122 -3.84 -14.62 4.00
CA MET A 122 -3.04 -13.45 3.69
C MET A 122 -1.83 -13.33 4.64
N LYS A 123 -2.07 -13.40 5.94
CA LYS A 123 -1.05 -13.34 6.99
C LYS A 123 0.02 -14.43 6.82
N ARG A 124 -0.38 -15.68 6.53
CA ARG A 124 0.54 -16.80 6.26
C ARG A 124 1.34 -16.57 4.97
N SER A 125 0.71 -16.05 3.93
CA SER A 125 1.37 -15.73 2.66
C SER A 125 2.44 -14.65 2.86
N ALA A 126 2.11 -13.56 3.55
CA ALA A 126 3.03 -12.47 3.86
C ALA A 126 4.24 -12.96 4.69
N LEU A 127 3.98 -13.72 5.74
CA LEU A 127 5.04 -14.33 6.55
C LEU A 127 5.92 -15.26 5.70
N GLY A 128 5.31 -16.11 4.87
CA GLY A 128 6.05 -17.01 3.98
C GLY A 128 6.93 -16.29 2.97
N ARG A 129 6.46 -15.16 2.41
CA ARG A 129 7.28 -14.31 1.54
C ARG A 129 8.48 -13.71 2.28
N ARG A 130 8.27 -13.21 3.51
CA ARG A 130 9.37 -12.68 4.34
C ARG A 130 10.40 -13.75 4.69
N ILE A 131 9.97 -14.95 5.04
CA ILE A 131 10.87 -16.08 5.32
C ILE A 131 11.67 -16.45 4.08
N ARG A 132 11.01 -16.58 2.90
CA ARG A 132 11.73 -16.85 1.64
C ARG A 132 12.72 -15.74 1.26
N GLY A 133 12.42 -14.51 1.63
CA GLY A 133 13.33 -13.37 1.43
C GLY A 133 14.66 -13.50 2.15
N LEU A 134 14.76 -14.37 3.18
CA LEU A 134 16.02 -14.65 3.87
C LEU A 134 17.01 -15.46 3.01
N ASP A 135 16.57 -16.10 1.93
CA ASP A 135 17.43 -16.79 0.97
C ASP A 135 18.25 -15.80 0.12
N SER A 136 17.83 -14.54 0.04
CA SER A 136 18.58 -13.46 -0.60
C SER A 136 19.55 -12.82 0.39
N PHE A 137 20.84 -13.02 0.19
CA PHE A 137 21.89 -12.47 1.06
C PHE A 137 21.82 -10.93 1.11
N ASP A 138 21.75 -10.28 -0.04
CA ASP A 138 21.71 -8.81 -0.14
C ASP A 138 20.48 -8.23 0.57
N SER A 139 19.29 -8.78 0.31
CA SER A 139 18.06 -8.36 0.97
C SER A 139 18.10 -8.57 2.47
N THR A 140 18.69 -9.67 2.92
CA THR A 140 18.82 -10.00 4.35
C THR A 140 19.79 -9.03 5.04
N CYS A 141 20.96 -8.78 4.44
CA CYS A 141 21.92 -7.81 4.96
C CYS A 141 21.32 -6.40 5.04
N PHE A 142 20.64 -5.95 3.97
CA PHE A 142 19.97 -4.65 3.95
C PHE A 142 18.95 -4.53 5.09
N ARG A 143 18.09 -5.52 5.25
CA ARG A 143 17.06 -5.51 6.32
C ARG A 143 17.67 -5.56 7.71
N LEU A 144 18.69 -6.38 7.93
CA LEU A 144 19.41 -6.42 9.21
C LEU A 144 19.96 -5.06 9.57
N CYS A 145 20.59 -4.35 8.62
CA CYS A 145 21.09 -3.01 8.85
C CYS A 145 19.97 -2.00 9.12
N ALA A 146 18.93 -1.97 8.27
CA ALA A 146 17.81 -1.05 8.40
C ALA A 146 17.10 -1.18 9.76
N TYR A 147 16.79 -2.40 10.16
CA TYR A 147 16.11 -2.65 11.44
C TYR A 147 17.04 -2.47 12.65
N HIS A 148 18.35 -2.71 12.50
CA HIS A 148 19.30 -2.40 13.55
C HIS A 148 19.31 -0.90 13.90
N PHE A 149 19.26 -0.01 12.90
CA PHE A 149 19.17 1.43 13.13
C PHE A 149 17.82 1.88 13.74
N SER A 150 16.82 1.00 13.71
CA SER A 150 15.51 1.21 14.36
C SER A 150 15.40 0.50 15.72
N ASP A 151 16.54 0.05 16.30
CA ASP A 151 16.61 -0.68 17.57
C ASP A 151 15.76 -1.96 17.59
N PHE A 152 15.72 -2.69 16.46
CA PHE A 152 14.94 -3.90 16.32
C PHE A 152 15.78 -5.08 15.81
N ASP A 153 15.64 -6.24 16.47
CA ASP A 153 16.17 -7.51 15.97
C ASP A 153 15.24 -8.06 14.88
N TYR A 154 15.70 -7.97 13.63
CA TYR A 154 14.91 -8.40 12.47
C TYR A 154 14.39 -9.83 12.58
N PHE A 155 15.14 -10.75 13.18
CA PHE A 155 14.71 -12.15 13.31
C PHE A 155 13.53 -12.37 14.24
N ARG A 156 13.08 -11.34 14.97
CA ARG A 156 11.85 -11.39 15.77
C ARG A 156 10.56 -11.13 14.98
N PHE A 157 10.66 -10.80 13.68
CA PHE A 157 9.46 -10.53 12.87
C PHE A 157 8.40 -11.65 12.92
N PRO A 158 8.71 -12.97 13.01
CA PRO A 158 7.69 -13.99 13.09
C PRO A 158 6.84 -13.93 14.36
N GLU A 159 7.42 -13.43 15.47
CA GLU A 159 6.70 -13.23 16.74
C GLU A 159 5.68 -12.11 16.60
N ILE A 160 6.08 -11.00 16.00
CA ILE A 160 5.20 -9.86 15.75
C ILE A 160 4.05 -10.29 14.83
N TYR A 161 4.36 -10.94 13.69
CA TYR A 161 3.33 -11.43 12.77
C TYR A 161 2.30 -12.32 13.47
N ARG A 162 2.72 -13.23 14.36
CA ARG A 162 1.78 -14.07 15.11
C ARG A 162 0.79 -13.27 15.94
N GLY A 163 1.24 -12.19 16.55
CA GLY A 163 0.44 -11.33 17.40
C GLY A 163 -0.49 -10.34 16.70
N ILE A 164 -0.38 -10.12 15.39
CA ILE A 164 -1.23 -9.18 14.66
C ILE A 164 -2.63 -9.77 14.47
N GLY A 165 -3.67 -9.00 14.86
CA GLY A 165 -5.08 -9.30 14.66
C GLY A 165 -5.70 -8.58 13.46
N ALA A 166 -6.85 -9.04 12.98
CA ALA A 166 -7.56 -8.40 11.85
C ALA A 166 -8.07 -7.00 12.22
N GLU A 167 -8.42 -6.79 13.48
CA GLU A 167 -8.86 -5.49 14.02
C GLU A 167 -7.80 -4.40 13.91
N GLU A 168 -6.51 -4.74 13.97
CA GLU A 168 -5.42 -3.78 13.78
C GLU A 168 -5.35 -3.29 12.33
N ILE A 169 -5.60 -4.19 11.37
CA ILE A 169 -5.68 -3.82 9.95
C ILE A 169 -6.87 -2.90 9.71
N CYS A 170 -8.05 -3.22 10.26
CA CYS A 170 -9.24 -2.38 10.16
C CYS A 170 -9.01 -0.99 10.78
N ALA A 171 -8.34 -0.93 11.92
CA ALA A 171 -8.00 0.33 12.59
C ALA A 171 -7.00 1.15 11.77
N PHE A 172 -6.00 0.50 11.16
CA PHE A 172 -5.04 1.16 10.27
C PHE A 172 -5.74 1.75 9.05
N LEU A 173 -6.54 0.96 8.32
CA LEU A 173 -7.27 1.42 7.14
C LEU A 173 -8.20 2.60 7.45
N ARG A 174 -8.94 2.54 8.55
CA ARG A 174 -9.85 3.62 8.98
C ARG A 174 -9.14 4.95 9.20
N ARG A 175 -7.90 4.95 9.68
CA ARG A 175 -7.15 6.19 9.92
C ARG A 175 -6.30 6.62 8.73
N ALA A 176 -5.77 5.69 7.93
CA ALA A 176 -4.83 5.97 6.85
C ALA A 176 -5.53 6.28 5.51
N VAL A 177 -6.52 5.45 5.12
CA VAL A 177 -7.17 5.55 3.80
C VAL A 177 -8.36 6.49 3.88
N ARG A 178 -8.08 7.77 3.67
CA ARG A 178 -9.06 8.87 3.76
C ARG A 178 -8.85 9.84 2.60
N ALA A 179 -9.94 10.41 2.08
CA ALA A 179 -9.90 11.32 0.93
C ALA A 179 -8.99 12.54 1.16
N GLU A 180 -9.00 13.11 2.37
CA GLU A 180 -8.16 14.26 2.72
C GLU A 180 -6.66 13.94 2.84
N ARG A 181 -6.30 12.66 2.94
CA ARG A 181 -4.91 12.18 3.00
C ARG A 181 -4.41 11.65 1.67
N CYS A 182 -5.27 11.69 0.63
CA CYS A 182 -5.04 11.09 -0.67
C CYS A 182 -4.48 12.11 -1.66
N SER A 183 -3.51 11.66 -2.47
CA SER A 183 -3.05 12.39 -3.66
C SER A 183 -2.94 11.42 -4.84
N LEU A 184 -3.57 11.78 -5.95
CA LEU A 184 -3.53 11.06 -7.21
C LEU A 184 -2.66 11.81 -8.21
N SER A 185 -1.67 11.14 -8.79
CA SER A 185 -0.86 11.65 -9.90
C SER A 185 -1.13 10.82 -11.15
N VAL A 186 -1.51 11.46 -12.25
CA VAL A 186 -1.80 10.77 -13.52
C VAL A 186 -0.94 11.33 -14.64
N ILE A 187 -0.38 10.43 -15.42
CA ILE A 187 0.32 10.72 -16.68
C ILE A 187 -0.57 10.24 -17.82
N TYR A 188 -1.06 11.19 -18.62
CA TYR A 188 -1.87 10.88 -19.80
C TYR A 188 -1.02 10.77 -21.06
N PRO A 189 -1.43 9.95 -22.03
CA PRO A 189 -0.82 9.93 -23.36
C PRO A 189 -0.89 11.31 -24.04
N VAL A 190 0.20 11.71 -24.70
CA VAL A 190 0.18 12.89 -25.59
C VAL A 190 -0.66 12.55 -26.83
N ASN A 191 -1.75 13.26 -27.07
CA ASN A 191 -2.53 13.13 -28.29
C ASN A 191 -1.66 13.53 -29.49
N LYS A 192 -1.22 12.58 -30.32
CA LYS A 192 -0.44 12.83 -31.53
C LYS A 192 -1.23 13.58 -32.62
N GLU A 193 -2.55 13.75 -32.48
CA GLU A 193 -3.39 14.44 -33.46
C GLU A 193 -3.31 15.97 -33.41
N ALA A 194 -2.67 16.57 -32.40
CA ALA A 194 -2.55 18.02 -32.27
C ALA A 194 -1.26 18.61 -32.90
N GLN A 195 -0.44 17.80 -33.61
CA GLN A 195 0.83 18.22 -34.22
C GLN A 195 0.87 18.00 -35.73
N SER A 196 -0.28 17.90 -36.41
CA SER A 196 -0.37 17.80 -37.86
C SER A 196 -0.86 19.10 -38.50
#